data_b07a274ae9c04fdf775a96716084c7df
#
_entry.id   b07a274ae9c04fdf775a96716084c7df
#
_cell.length_a   1.000
_cell.length_b   1.000
_cell.length_c   1.000
_cell.angle_alpha   90.00
_cell.angle_beta   90.00
_cell.angle_gamma   90.00
#
_symmetry.space_group_name_H-M   'P 1'
#
loop_
_entity.id
_entity.type
_entity.pdbx_description
1 polymer ?
#
loop_
_entity_poly.entity_id
_entity_poly.type
_entity_poly.pdbx_seq_one_letter_code
_entity_poly.pdbx_strand_id
1 'polypeptide(L)'
;MMVVVDAPIEDTWRALADLPLQTVWMHEMASMTVTTPGPVRVGTRAEAVVRILGISVRDPVEVVELEPPVRYAIRHNGLFRGGGVITLEAGVDGTATIVRWEETLVPPILPELGALIGAPILRSIFQADLHHVARLVASGGVE
;
A
#
# COMPACT_ATOMS: atom_id res chain seq x y z
N MET A 1 -2.61 -10.29 3.35
CA MET A 1 -3.21 -10.37 1.99
C MET A 1 -2.13 -10.80 1.02
N MET A 2 -2.50 -11.41 -0.10
CA MET A 2 -1.51 -11.91 -1.07
C MET A 2 -2.11 -11.90 -2.48
N VAL A 3 -1.25 -11.65 -3.48
CA VAL A 3 -1.59 -11.79 -4.90
C VAL A 3 -0.37 -12.26 -5.69
N VAL A 4 -0.60 -12.94 -6.80
CA VAL A 4 0.42 -13.22 -7.81
C VAL A 4 0.21 -12.23 -8.96
N VAL A 5 1.27 -11.51 -9.31
CA VAL A 5 1.32 -10.55 -10.42
C VAL A 5 2.04 -11.20 -11.59
N ASP A 6 1.42 -11.21 -12.76
CA ASP A 6 2.01 -11.75 -13.99
C ASP A 6 2.93 -10.68 -14.64
N ALA A 7 4.00 -10.36 -13.93
CA ALA A 7 5.04 -9.41 -14.33
C ALA A 7 6.31 -9.61 -13.49
N PRO A 8 7.48 -9.20 -14.00
CA PRO A 8 8.74 -9.21 -13.27
C PRO A 8 8.69 -8.38 -11.98
N ILE A 9 9.56 -8.73 -11.02
CA ILE A 9 9.58 -8.10 -9.70
C ILE A 9 9.89 -6.59 -9.77
N GLU A 10 10.72 -6.15 -10.70
CA GLU A 10 11.08 -4.74 -10.88
C GLU A 10 9.89 -3.89 -11.34
N ASP A 11 9.06 -4.42 -12.24
CA ASP A 11 7.87 -3.73 -12.73
C ASP A 11 6.79 -3.66 -11.64
N THR A 12 6.61 -4.76 -10.93
CA THR A 12 5.71 -4.84 -9.77
C THR A 12 6.16 -3.88 -8.66
N TRP A 13 7.46 -3.85 -8.38
CA TRP A 13 8.03 -2.94 -7.39
C TRP A 13 7.78 -1.47 -7.72
N ARG A 14 8.01 -1.05 -8.97
CA ARG A 14 7.77 0.35 -9.38
C ARG A 14 6.32 0.78 -9.12
N ALA A 15 5.36 -0.08 -9.39
CA ALA A 15 3.95 0.21 -9.16
C ALA A 15 3.59 0.34 -7.68
N LEU A 16 4.18 -0.49 -6.82
CA LEU A 16 3.84 -0.55 -5.40
C LEU A 16 4.61 0.47 -4.55
N ALA A 17 5.89 0.70 -4.84
CA ALA A 17 6.75 1.58 -4.06
C ALA A 17 6.66 3.07 -4.45
N ASP A 18 6.07 3.39 -5.58
CA ASP A 18 5.79 4.77 -5.98
C ASP A 18 4.55 5.28 -5.24
N LEU A 19 4.78 6.16 -4.25
CA LEU A 19 3.72 6.67 -3.39
C LEU A 19 2.59 7.38 -4.18
N PRO A 20 2.86 8.31 -5.12
CA PRO A 20 1.83 8.91 -5.96
C PRO A 20 1.01 7.90 -6.78
N LEU A 21 1.64 6.83 -7.28
CA LEU A 21 0.93 5.79 -8.05
C LEU A 21 -0.10 5.01 -7.22
N GLN A 22 -0.02 5.03 -5.90
CA GLN A 22 -1.02 4.40 -5.05
C GLN A 22 -2.43 4.96 -5.28
N THR A 23 -2.54 6.21 -5.70
CA THR A 23 -3.84 6.81 -6.07
C THR A 23 -4.47 6.20 -7.33
N VAL A 24 -3.70 5.49 -8.13
CA VAL A 24 -4.16 4.85 -9.36
C VAL A 24 -4.79 3.48 -9.08
N TRP A 25 -4.25 2.75 -8.11
CA TRP A 25 -4.68 1.37 -7.86
C TRP A 25 -5.39 1.15 -6.52
N MET A 26 -5.24 2.02 -5.53
CA MET A 26 -6.02 2.00 -4.28
C MET A 26 -7.29 2.83 -4.45
N HIS A 27 -8.45 2.17 -4.40
CA HIS A 27 -9.73 2.83 -4.66
C HIS A 27 -10.11 3.85 -3.60
N GLU A 28 -9.71 3.62 -2.35
CA GLU A 28 -9.96 4.52 -1.23
C GLU A 28 -8.99 5.70 -1.18
N MET A 29 -7.88 5.66 -1.91
CA MET A 29 -6.85 6.70 -1.91
C MET A 29 -7.27 7.87 -2.80
N ALA A 30 -7.79 8.93 -2.20
CA ALA A 30 -8.22 10.12 -2.95
C ALA A 30 -7.03 10.99 -3.38
N SER A 31 -5.98 11.07 -2.56
CA SER A 31 -4.73 11.75 -2.90
C SER A 31 -3.55 11.22 -2.10
N MET A 32 -2.35 11.36 -2.66
CA MET A 32 -1.08 11.06 -2.00
C MET A 32 -0.08 12.16 -2.37
N THR A 33 0.34 12.95 -1.41
CA THR A 33 1.27 14.06 -1.62
C THR A 33 2.54 13.82 -0.82
N VAL A 34 3.65 13.59 -1.52
CA VAL A 34 4.98 13.46 -0.89
C VAL A 34 5.43 14.84 -0.41
N THR A 35 5.73 14.96 0.88
CA THR A 35 6.14 16.22 1.52
C THR A 35 7.65 16.34 1.73
N THR A 36 8.36 15.21 1.71
CA THR A 36 9.83 15.19 1.79
C THR A 36 10.43 15.33 0.40
N PRO A 37 11.27 16.33 0.13
CA PRO A 37 11.90 16.50 -1.19
C PRO A 37 12.83 15.35 -1.57
N GLY A 38 12.94 15.10 -2.87
CA GLY A 38 13.85 14.12 -3.45
C GLY A 38 13.26 12.72 -3.61
N PRO A 39 14.07 11.74 -4.01
CA PRO A 39 13.64 10.35 -4.20
C PRO A 39 13.11 9.73 -2.90
N VAL A 40 12.21 8.76 -3.05
CA VAL A 40 11.69 7.98 -1.92
C VAL A 40 12.84 7.24 -1.24
N ARG A 41 12.90 7.35 0.09
CA ARG A 41 13.88 6.73 0.97
C ARG A 41 13.28 6.51 2.35
N VAL A 42 13.96 5.78 3.21
CA VAL A 42 13.58 5.70 4.64
C VAL A 42 13.54 7.12 5.22
N GLY A 43 12.47 7.45 5.92
CA GLY A 43 12.19 8.79 6.43
C GLY A 43 11.40 9.71 5.48
N THR A 44 11.13 9.27 4.23
CA THR A 44 10.23 10.01 3.34
C THR A 44 8.84 10.08 3.95
N ARG A 45 8.28 11.29 3.99
CA ARG A 45 6.95 11.58 4.51
C ARG A 45 6.01 11.96 3.38
N ALA A 46 4.77 11.54 3.52
CA ALA A 46 3.69 11.91 2.62
C ALA A 46 2.39 12.10 3.39
N GLU A 47 1.47 12.83 2.79
CA GLU A 47 0.11 12.99 3.29
C GLU A 47 -0.85 12.30 2.34
N ALA A 48 -1.51 11.27 2.83
CA ALA A 48 -2.60 10.60 2.15
C ALA A 48 -3.94 11.21 2.56
N VAL A 49 -4.88 11.25 1.62
CA VAL A 49 -6.31 11.44 1.91
C VAL A 49 -7.03 10.18 1.51
N VAL A 50 -7.58 9.49 2.49
CA VAL A 50 -8.29 8.22 2.32
C VAL A 50 -9.78 8.45 2.47
N ARG A 51 -10.58 7.90 1.56
CA ARG A 51 -12.03 7.98 1.58
C ARG A 51 -12.63 6.60 1.72
N ILE A 52 -13.25 6.33 2.87
CA ILE A 52 -13.91 5.07 3.17
C ILE A 52 -15.35 5.38 3.62
N LEU A 53 -16.33 4.73 2.99
CA LEU A 53 -17.76 4.89 3.29
C LEU A 53 -18.23 6.36 3.29
N GLY A 54 -17.70 7.18 2.38
CA GLY A 54 -18.05 8.60 2.26
C GLY A 54 -17.35 9.52 3.26
N ILE A 55 -16.52 8.99 4.16
CA ILE A 55 -15.75 9.76 5.13
C ILE A 55 -14.31 9.91 4.61
N SER A 56 -13.82 11.15 4.53
CA SER A 56 -12.43 11.45 4.17
C SER A 56 -11.59 11.66 5.41
N VAL A 57 -10.46 10.98 5.48
CA VAL A 57 -9.50 11.06 6.59
C VAL A 57 -8.13 11.41 6.03
N ARG A 58 -7.44 12.35 6.68
CA ARG A 58 -6.03 12.63 6.42
C ARG A 58 -5.19 11.63 7.19
N ASP A 59 -4.24 11.03 6.49
CA ASP A 59 -3.34 10.02 7.02
C ASP A 59 -1.89 10.38 6.66
N PRO A 60 -1.18 11.09 7.55
CA PRO A 60 0.25 11.29 7.40
C PRO A 60 0.98 9.96 7.53
N VAL A 61 1.82 9.65 6.55
CA VAL A 61 2.60 8.41 6.50
C VAL A 61 4.08 8.69 6.40
N GLU A 62 4.89 7.74 6.84
CA GLU A 62 6.35 7.77 6.74
C GLU A 62 6.87 6.43 6.28
N VAL A 63 7.77 6.43 5.29
CA VAL A 63 8.50 5.24 4.87
C VAL A 63 9.49 4.85 5.95
N VAL A 64 9.34 3.66 6.53
CA VAL A 64 10.19 3.16 7.62
C VAL A 64 11.13 2.04 7.21
N GLU A 65 10.82 1.33 6.13
CA GLU A 65 11.70 0.35 5.50
C GLU A 65 11.63 0.50 3.98
N LEU A 66 12.78 0.33 3.31
CA LEU A 66 12.86 0.37 1.85
C LEU A 66 14.06 -0.46 1.39
N GLU A 67 13.78 -1.65 0.89
CA GLU A 67 14.75 -2.61 0.33
C GLU A 67 14.31 -3.01 -1.08
N PRO A 68 14.63 -2.20 -2.11
CA PRO A 68 14.26 -2.53 -3.48
C PRO A 68 14.92 -3.81 -3.97
N PRO A 69 14.22 -4.68 -4.72
CA PRO A 69 12.80 -4.62 -5.06
C PRO A 69 11.93 -5.52 -4.17
N VAL A 70 12.36 -5.83 -2.93
CA VAL A 70 11.79 -6.95 -2.16
C VAL A 70 10.94 -6.52 -0.96
N ARG A 71 11.18 -5.32 -0.38
CA ARG A 71 10.51 -4.93 0.86
C ARG A 71 10.30 -3.43 0.98
N TYR A 72 9.10 -3.06 1.39
CA TYR A 72 8.68 -1.70 1.61
C TYR A 72 7.74 -1.65 2.82
N ALA A 73 7.97 -0.71 3.73
CA ALA A 73 7.09 -0.51 4.88
C ALA A 73 6.82 0.97 5.15
N ILE A 74 5.57 1.24 5.51
CA ILE A 74 5.11 2.56 5.96
C ILE A 74 4.59 2.49 7.39
N ARG A 75 4.63 3.64 8.06
CA ARG A 75 4.00 3.86 9.35
C ARG A 75 2.96 4.97 9.23
N HIS A 76 1.78 4.73 9.79
CA HIS A 76 0.73 5.73 9.93
C HIS A 76 1.00 6.61 11.16
N ASN A 77 1.01 7.92 10.96
CA ASN A 77 1.30 8.92 12.00
C ASN A 77 0.10 9.85 12.29
N GLY A 78 -1.07 9.52 11.74
CA GLY A 78 -2.28 10.31 11.86
C GLY A 78 -3.25 9.79 12.92
N LEU A 79 -4.53 9.89 12.59
CA LEU A 79 -5.64 9.42 13.43
C LEU A 79 -5.57 7.90 13.67
N PHE A 80 -5.20 7.15 12.64
CA PHE A 80 -4.89 5.73 12.74
C PHE A 80 -3.41 5.53 13.11
N ARG A 81 -3.14 4.52 13.90
CA ARG A 81 -1.79 4.08 14.27
C ARG A 81 -1.53 2.71 13.65
N GLY A 82 -0.27 2.38 13.48
CA GLY A 82 0.17 1.11 12.92
C GLY A 82 0.98 1.30 11.65
N GLY A 83 0.90 0.36 10.71
CA GLY A 83 1.64 0.44 9.47
C GLY A 83 1.39 -0.73 8.54
N GLY A 84 1.82 -0.56 7.31
CA GLY A 84 1.76 -1.55 6.25
C GLY A 84 3.14 -2.04 5.86
N VAL A 85 3.26 -3.33 5.61
CA VAL A 85 4.48 -3.96 5.09
C VAL A 85 4.12 -4.71 3.82
N ILE A 86 4.79 -4.38 2.72
CA ILE A 86 4.69 -5.08 1.45
C ILE A 86 6.00 -5.81 1.19
N THR A 87 5.92 -7.10 0.89
CA THR A 87 7.05 -7.94 0.49
C THR A 87 6.80 -8.55 -0.88
N LEU A 88 7.84 -8.58 -1.70
CA LEU A 88 7.80 -9.14 -3.05
C LEU A 88 8.81 -10.29 -3.15
N GLU A 89 8.43 -11.32 -3.87
CA GLU A 89 9.26 -12.48 -4.17
C GLU A 89 9.10 -12.84 -5.65
N ALA A 90 10.21 -12.94 -6.37
CA ALA A 90 10.17 -13.35 -7.77
C ALA A 90 9.73 -14.82 -7.87
N GLY A 91 8.86 -15.11 -8.82
CA GLY A 91 8.52 -16.48 -9.20
C GLY A 91 9.73 -17.23 -9.76
N VAL A 92 9.62 -18.55 -9.85
CA VAL A 92 10.74 -19.46 -10.21
C VAL A 92 11.36 -19.11 -11.57
N ASP A 93 10.56 -18.66 -12.51
CA ASP A 93 11.02 -18.29 -13.87
C ASP A 93 11.29 -16.78 -14.04
N GLY A 94 11.04 -15.98 -13.00
CA GLY A 94 11.21 -14.52 -13.01
C GLY A 94 10.15 -13.74 -13.78
N THR A 95 9.14 -14.42 -14.34
CA THR A 95 8.07 -13.78 -15.14
C THR A 95 6.88 -13.33 -14.29
N ALA A 96 6.78 -13.83 -13.07
CA ALA A 96 5.74 -13.51 -12.12
C ALA A 96 6.33 -13.04 -10.78
N THR A 97 5.52 -12.34 -10.00
CA THR A 97 5.88 -11.83 -8.67
C THR A 97 4.80 -12.19 -7.65
N ILE A 98 5.22 -12.73 -6.52
CA ILE A 98 4.34 -12.95 -5.37
C ILE A 98 4.42 -11.70 -4.49
N VAL A 99 3.29 -11.06 -4.27
CA VAL A 99 3.17 -9.89 -3.40
C VAL A 99 2.40 -10.27 -2.14
N ARG A 100 2.97 -9.94 -0.98
CA ARG A 100 2.29 -10.05 0.32
C ARG A 100 2.18 -8.67 0.95
N TRP A 101 1.01 -8.38 1.49
CA TRP A 101 0.73 -7.15 2.22
C TRP A 101 0.17 -7.46 3.59
N GLU A 102 0.85 -6.99 4.62
CA GLU A 102 0.43 -7.03 6.01
C GLU A 102 0.11 -5.60 6.44
N GLU A 103 -1.10 -5.38 6.93
CA GLU A 103 -1.56 -4.08 7.39
C GLU A 103 -2.05 -4.17 8.82
N THR A 104 -1.58 -3.22 9.63
CA THR A 104 -2.04 -3.03 11.01
C THR A 104 -2.56 -1.61 11.15
N LEU A 105 -3.85 -1.46 11.40
CA LEU A 105 -4.50 -0.19 11.65
C LEU A 105 -5.21 -0.23 13.00
N VAL A 106 -4.78 0.65 13.91
CA VAL A 106 -5.38 0.81 15.23
C VAL A 106 -6.22 2.08 15.22
N PRO A 107 -7.55 1.99 15.29
CA PRO A 107 -8.44 3.15 15.33
C PRO A 107 -8.29 3.91 16.66
N PRO A 108 -8.58 5.23 16.66
CA PRO A 108 -8.37 6.09 17.83
C PRO A 108 -9.41 5.90 18.95
N ILE A 109 -10.57 5.34 18.61
CA ILE A 109 -11.69 5.13 19.55
C ILE A 109 -12.08 3.66 19.51
N LEU A 110 -12.24 3.06 20.70
CA LEU A 110 -12.61 1.66 20.88
C LEU A 110 -11.75 0.72 20.01
N PRO A 111 -10.42 0.71 20.19
CA PRO A 111 -9.50 0.03 19.28
C PRO A 111 -9.82 -1.46 19.11
N GLU A 112 -10.25 -2.14 20.17
CA GLU A 112 -10.60 -3.56 20.13
C GLU A 112 -11.87 -3.84 19.32
N LEU A 113 -12.93 -3.04 19.53
CA LEU A 113 -14.19 -3.19 18.82
C LEU A 113 -14.08 -2.68 17.38
N GLY A 114 -13.39 -1.57 17.17
CA GLY A 114 -13.10 -1.02 15.85
C GLY A 114 -12.28 -1.96 14.98
N ALA A 115 -11.27 -2.62 15.55
CA ALA A 115 -10.50 -3.65 14.89
C ALA A 115 -11.35 -4.89 14.54
N LEU A 116 -12.21 -5.34 15.46
CA LEU A 116 -13.04 -6.52 15.23
C LEU A 116 -14.05 -6.34 14.08
N ILE A 117 -14.65 -5.15 13.96
CA ILE A 117 -15.66 -4.86 12.92
C ILE A 117 -15.01 -4.36 11.63
N GLY A 118 -14.00 -3.48 11.76
CA GLY A 118 -13.35 -2.83 10.63
C GLY A 118 -12.34 -3.71 9.89
N ALA A 119 -11.64 -4.60 10.58
CA ALA A 119 -10.58 -5.40 9.99
C ALA A 119 -11.02 -6.27 8.80
N PRO A 120 -12.15 -7.00 8.84
CA PRO A 120 -12.58 -7.78 7.68
C PRO A 120 -13.00 -6.91 6.49
N ILE A 121 -13.57 -5.74 6.73
CA ILE A 121 -13.96 -4.78 5.68
C ILE A 121 -12.71 -4.22 5.02
N LEU A 122 -11.76 -3.70 5.80
CA LEU A 122 -10.48 -3.17 5.30
C LEU A 122 -9.66 -4.23 4.58
N ARG A 123 -9.62 -5.45 5.11
CA ARG A 123 -8.96 -6.57 4.44
C ARG A 123 -9.55 -6.84 3.06
N SER A 124 -10.87 -6.78 2.92
CA SER A 124 -11.54 -6.97 1.62
C SER A 124 -11.19 -5.85 0.64
N ILE A 125 -11.16 -4.59 1.10
CA ILE A 125 -10.77 -3.44 0.29
C ILE A 125 -9.32 -3.60 -0.19
N PHE A 126 -8.38 -3.79 0.70
CA PHE A 126 -6.96 -3.91 0.37
C PHE A 126 -6.65 -5.16 -0.49
N GLN A 127 -7.37 -6.25 -0.31
CA GLN A 127 -7.24 -7.41 -1.19
C GLN A 127 -7.74 -7.10 -2.61
N ALA A 128 -8.81 -6.30 -2.74
CA ALA A 128 -9.29 -5.85 -4.05
C ALA A 128 -8.28 -4.91 -4.73
N ASP A 129 -7.63 -4.04 -3.97
CA ASP A 129 -6.59 -3.14 -4.47
C ASP A 129 -5.35 -3.91 -4.94
N LEU A 130 -4.93 -4.95 -4.21
CA LEU A 130 -3.86 -5.83 -4.66
C LEU A 130 -4.21 -6.51 -6.00
N HIS A 131 -5.44 -6.96 -6.17
CA HIS A 131 -5.88 -7.52 -7.44
C HIS A 131 -5.94 -6.46 -8.55
N HIS A 132 -6.27 -5.22 -8.21
CA HIS A 132 -6.30 -4.13 -9.17
C HIS A 132 -4.89 -3.80 -9.66
N VAL A 133 -3.92 -3.57 -8.77
CA VAL A 133 -2.54 -3.30 -9.16
C VAL A 133 -1.93 -4.47 -9.95
N ALA A 134 -2.25 -5.71 -9.57
CA ALA A 134 -1.79 -6.89 -10.30
C ALA A 134 -2.24 -6.88 -11.77
N ARG A 135 -3.50 -6.52 -12.04
CA ARG A 135 -4.02 -6.40 -13.40
C ARG A 135 -3.39 -5.23 -14.15
N LEU A 136 -3.21 -4.09 -13.49
CA LEU A 136 -2.59 -2.90 -14.11
C LEU A 136 -1.15 -3.20 -14.54
N VAL A 137 -0.36 -3.78 -13.66
CA VAL A 137 1.05 -4.12 -13.95
C VAL A 137 1.14 -5.14 -15.07
N ALA A 138 0.35 -6.23 -15.01
CA ALA A 138 0.33 -7.28 -16.04
C ALA A 138 -0.09 -6.75 -17.43
N SER A 139 -0.89 -5.69 -17.48
CA SER A 139 -1.30 -5.07 -18.74
C SER A 139 -0.36 -3.97 -19.26
N GLY A 140 0.72 -3.66 -18.55
CA GLY A 140 1.61 -2.52 -18.86
C GLY A 140 1.00 -1.16 -18.56
N GLY A 141 -0.07 -1.10 -17.77
CA GLY A 141 -0.82 0.13 -17.46
C GLY A 141 -0.22 1.03 -16.38
N VAL A 142 1.02 0.77 -15.98
CA VAL A 142 1.75 1.53 -14.94
C VAL A 142 3.08 2.03 -15.51
N GLU A 143 3.02 2.68 -16.67
CA GLU A 143 4.15 3.41 -17.23
C GLU A 143 4.09 4.90 -16.87
#